data_2c0bb1633d6500713cea2e5101646769
#
_entry.id   2c0bb1633d6500713cea2e5101646769
#
_cell.length_a   1.000
_cell.length_b   1.000
_cell.length_c   1.000
_cell.angle_alpha   90.00
_cell.angle_beta   90.00
_cell.angle_gamma   90.00
#
_symmetry.space_group_name_H-M   'P 1'
#
loop_
_entity.id
_entity.type
_entity.pdbx_description
1 polymer ?
#
loop_
_entity_poly.entity_id
_entity_poly.type
_entity_poly.pdbx_seq_one_letter_code
_entity_poly.pdbx_strand_id
1 'polypeptide(L)'
;MTARKKMQAQVKHSSNDKPLRPVRKYFYVIMLLLPIVILTSVECGLRLAGFGHSYPLFIPAMGAEGYLQPNPELIKRYFHRPELAPNVSPDTLLFKQIKAQDSFRIVLLGGSTAAGFPFGRFGSITGQLQTRFKRLYPDKNIEVISTAMASVNTYTLLDITPEIIDISPDLVLIYAGHNEYLGVMGVGSAYAGKGSRAANLLFLKIKDWRLFQLVEWAYYALFNANQAQLNPKDTSHTLMAQVAKEKNIPLDSPLFIAGLEQFEQNLGLILAQFQQAKVPVLIGTLAANEAQQPPFASAPLSIFQPLIITCLRIVA
;
A
#
# COMPACT_ATOMS: atom_id res chain seq x y z
N MET A 1 23.17 76.57 -55.52
CA MET A 1 23.47 75.91 -54.23
C MET A 1 22.15 75.54 -53.56
N THR A 2 21.86 74.31 -53.53
CA THR A 2 20.54 73.73 -53.36
C THR A 2 20.31 73.34 -51.88
N ALA A 3 19.30 73.95 -51.23
CA ALA A 3 18.91 73.60 -49.88
C ALA A 3 17.97 72.36 -49.88
N ARG A 4 18.44 71.31 -49.33
CA ARG A 4 17.70 70.04 -49.14
C ARG A 4 16.88 70.13 -47.84
N LYS A 5 15.59 70.49 -47.97
CA LYS A 5 14.63 70.51 -46.83
C LYS A 5 14.35 69.05 -46.41
N LYS A 6 14.72 68.70 -45.21
CA LYS A 6 14.34 67.44 -44.53
C LYS A 6 12.86 67.42 -44.21
N MET A 7 12.14 66.50 -44.82
CA MET A 7 10.78 66.18 -44.40
C MET A 7 10.89 65.04 -43.36
N GLN A 8 10.79 65.40 -42.10
CA GLN A 8 10.64 64.43 -40.99
C GLN A 8 9.14 64.15 -40.88
N ALA A 9 8.78 62.95 -41.35
CA ALA A 9 7.47 62.38 -41.10
C ALA A 9 7.41 61.94 -39.61
N GLN A 10 6.64 62.66 -38.80
CA GLN A 10 6.28 62.21 -37.45
C GLN A 10 5.33 60.99 -37.57
N VAL A 11 5.88 59.83 -37.36
CA VAL A 11 5.09 58.63 -37.07
C VAL A 11 4.55 58.79 -35.66
N LYS A 12 3.29 59.24 -35.51
CA LYS A 12 2.56 59.14 -34.27
C LYS A 12 2.31 57.69 -33.94
N HIS A 13 3.17 57.10 -33.12
CA HIS A 13 2.86 55.87 -32.41
C HIS A 13 1.70 56.21 -31.43
N SER A 14 0.49 55.86 -31.83
CA SER A 14 -0.65 55.81 -30.93
C SER A 14 -0.47 54.52 -30.08
N SER A 15 0.28 54.62 -29.00
CA SER A 15 0.24 53.62 -27.94
C SER A 15 -1.10 53.73 -27.25
N ASN A 16 -2.03 52.91 -27.70
CA ASN A 16 -3.33 52.74 -27.06
C ASN A 16 -3.16 51.81 -25.84
N ASP A 17 -2.21 52.15 -24.99
CA ASP A 17 -1.99 51.51 -23.70
C ASP A 17 -3.11 51.91 -22.75
N LYS A 18 -4.26 51.24 -22.91
CA LYS A 18 -5.27 51.27 -21.86
C LYS A 18 -4.64 50.64 -20.60
N PRO A 19 -4.59 51.40 -19.47
CA PRO A 19 -4.05 50.82 -18.23
C PRO A 19 -4.83 49.55 -17.89
N LEU A 20 -4.11 48.45 -17.74
CA LEU A 20 -4.69 47.18 -17.28
C LEU A 20 -5.40 47.48 -15.95
N ARG A 21 -6.72 47.34 -15.93
CA ARG A 21 -7.51 47.53 -14.72
C ARG A 21 -6.95 46.61 -13.62
N PRO A 22 -6.69 47.07 -12.40
CA PRO A 22 -6.18 46.24 -11.33
C PRO A 22 -7.12 45.07 -11.11
N VAL A 23 -6.60 43.86 -11.26
CA VAL A 23 -7.38 42.65 -11.04
C VAL A 23 -7.82 42.65 -9.58
N ARG A 24 -9.12 42.64 -9.34
CA ARG A 24 -9.66 42.71 -7.98
C ARG A 24 -9.23 41.44 -7.20
N LYS A 25 -8.88 41.60 -5.91
CA LYS A 25 -8.35 40.51 -5.05
C LYS A 25 -9.23 39.24 -5.07
N TYR A 26 -10.56 39.40 -5.21
CA TYR A 26 -11.47 38.23 -5.31
C TYR A 26 -11.29 37.40 -6.58
N PHE A 27 -10.74 37.95 -7.66
CA PHE A 27 -10.46 37.19 -8.88
C PHE A 27 -9.39 36.09 -8.63
N TYR A 28 -8.35 36.43 -7.88
CA TYR A 28 -7.32 35.47 -7.50
C TYR A 28 -7.89 34.37 -6.59
N VAL A 29 -8.80 34.73 -5.68
CA VAL A 29 -9.49 33.78 -4.82
C VAL A 29 -10.36 32.83 -5.67
N ILE A 30 -11.14 33.36 -6.61
CA ILE A 30 -11.96 32.56 -7.52
C ILE A 30 -11.07 31.64 -8.38
N MET A 31 -9.98 32.18 -8.95
CA MET A 31 -9.04 31.42 -9.78
C MET A 31 -8.41 30.24 -9.00
N LEU A 32 -8.15 30.42 -7.70
CA LEU A 32 -7.64 29.35 -6.84
C LEU A 32 -8.72 28.33 -6.44
N LEU A 33 -9.92 28.80 -6.09
CA LEU A 33 -11.00 27.95 -5.59
C LEU A 33 -11.75 27.20 -6.70
N LEU A 34 -11.87 27.79 -7.89
CA LEU A 34 -12.65 27.21 -8.99
C LEU A 34 -12.17 25.81 -9.39
N PRO A 35 -10.87 25.53 -9.59
CA PRO A 35 -10.40 24.17 -9.86
C PRO A 35 -10.75 23.18 -8.76
N ILE A 36 -10.63 23.59 -7.50
CA ILE A 36 -10.96 22.74 -6.33
C ILE A 36 -12.45 22.38 -6.35
N VAL A 37 -13.32 23.38 -6.58
CA VAL A 37 -14.77 23.17 -6.66
C VAL A 37 -15.13 22.22 -7.83
N ILE A 38 -14.52 22.42 -8.99
CA ILE A 38 -14.74 21.56 -10.15
C ILE A 38 -14.31 20.13 -9.84
N LEU A 39 -13.08 19.90 -9.33
CA LEU A 39 -12.57 18.58 -9.00
C LEU A 39 -13.44 17.89 -7.95
N THR A 40 -13.84 18.60 -6.90
CA THR A 40 -14.73 18.09 -5.86
C THR A 40 -16.10 17.72 -6.43
N SER A 41 -16.65 18.55 -7.32
CA SER A 41 -17.95 18.29 -7.96
C SER A 41 -17.90 17.05 -8.86
N VAL A 42 -16.80 16.87 -9.60
CA VAL A 42 -16.59 15.68 -10.43
C VAL A 42 -16.46 14.43 -9.55
N GLU A 43 -15.65 14.49 -8.49
CA GLU A 43 -15.50 13.37 -7.53
C GLU A 43 -16.85 12.97 -6.92
N CYS A 44 -17.64 13.94 -6.47
CA CYS A 44 -18.98 13.69 -5.93
C CYS A 44 -19.92 13.10 -7.01
N GLY A 45 -19.90 13.64 -8.22
CA GLY A 45 -20.70 13.13 -9.33
C GLY A 45 -20.37 11.67 -9.69
N LEU A 46 -19.08 11.33 -9.73
CA LEU A 46 -18.62 9.96 -9.98
C LEU A 46 -19.06 9.01 -8.87
N ARG A 47 -18.99 9.43 -7.60
CA ARG A 47 -19.48 8.63 -6.45
C ARG A 47 -20.99 8.39 -6.53
N LEU A 48 -21.77 9.42 -6.84
CA LEU A 48 -23.22 9.31 -6.99
C LEU A 48 -23.60 8.42 -8.17
N ALA A 49 -22.84 8.44 -9.25
CA ALA A 49 -23.01 7.56 -10.41
C ALA A 49 -22.57 6.11 -10.16
N GLY A 50 -22.01 5.79 -8.97
CA GLY A 50 -21.51 4.46 -8.65
C GLY A 50 -20.23 4.07 -9.42
N PHE A 51 -19.51 5.05 -9.98
CA PHE A 51 -18.26 4.77 -10.71
C PHE A 51 -17.13 4.40 -9.76
N GLY A 52 -16.31 3.42 -10.18
CA GLY A 52 -15.08 3.01 -9.51
C GLY A 52 -15.32 2.02 -8.37
N HIS A 53 -14.26 1.69 -7.64
CA HIS A 53 -14.22 0.60 -6.67
C HIS A 53 -13.73 1.09 -5.32
N SER A 54 -14.18 0.43 -4.25
CA SER A 54 -13.67 0.61 -2.88
C SER A 54 -13.54 -0.75 -2.23
N TYR A 55 -12.36 -1.01 -1.67
CA TYR A 55 -12.03 -2.27 -1.01
C TYR A 55 -11.57 -1.98 0.43
N PRO A 56 -12.50 -1.66 1.36
CA PRO A 56 -12.14 -1.42 2.76
C PRO A 56 -11.54 -2.68 3.38
N LEU A 57 -10.75 -2.53 4.44
CA LEU A 57 -10.15 -3.66 5.16
C LEU A 57 -11.22 -4.56 5.79
N PHE A 58 -12.26 -3.96 6.36
CA PHE A 58 -13.35 -4.67 7.00
C PHE A 58 -14.68 -4.41 6.30
N ILE A 59 -15.45 -5.46 6.13
CA ILE A 59 -16.80 -5.40 5.55
C ILE A 59 -17.81 -6.03 6.50
N PRO A 60 -19.09 -5.63 6.43
CA PRO A 60 -20.16 -6.32 7.16
C PRO A 60 -20.20 -7.80 6.82
N ALA A 61 -20.35 -8.64 7.82
CA ALA A 61 -20.44 -10.08 7.63
C ALA A 61 -21.82 -10.45 7.07
N MET A 62 -21.84 -11.20 5.96
CA MET A 62 -23.12 -11.65 5.39
C MET A 62 -23.86 -12.58 6.36
N GLY A 63 -25.10 -12.25 6.66
CA GLY A 63 -25.96 -13.08 7.54
C GLY A 63 -25.64 -12.97 9.03
N ALA A 64 -24.75 -12.09 9.45
CA ALA A 64 -24.40 -11.86 10.86
C ALA A 64 -24.42 -10.36 11.17
N GLU A 65 -25.59 -9.84 11.52
CA GLU A 65 -25.77 -8.43 11.87
C GLU A 65 -24.90 -8.04 13.08
N GLY A 66 -24.25 -6.88 13.00
CA GLY A 66 -23.33 -6.39 14.03
C GLY A 66 -21.94 -7.05 14.03
N TYR A 67 -21.65 -7.87 13.03
CA TYR A 67 -20.32 -8.46 12.84
C TYR A 67 -19.63 -7.91 11.60
N LEU A 68 -18.31 -7.80 11.69
CA LEU A 68 -17.41 -7.51 10.59
C LEU A 68 -16.55 -8.74 10.28
N GLN A 69 -16.00 -8.76 9.06
CA GLN A 69 -14.96 -9.68 8.65
C GLN A 69 -13.90 -8.94 7.82
N PRO A 70 -12.65 -9.39 7.82
CA PRO A 70 -11.67 -8.90 6.86
C PRO A 70 -12.16 -9.14 5.43
N ASN A 71 -11.96 -8.14 4.58
CA ASN A 71 -12.44 -8.17 3.19
C ASN A 71 -11.62 -9.16 2.35
N PRO A 72 -12.22 -10.23 1.80
CA PRO A 72 -11.49 -11.19 0.97
C PRO A 72 -10.93 -10.57 -0.32
N GLU A 73 -11.48 -9.44 -0.77
CA GLU A 73 -11.06 -8.75 -1.98
C GLU A 73 -10.07 -7.59 -1.70
N LEU A 74 -9.56 -7.46 -0.47
CA LEU A 74 -8.70 -6.35 -0.06
C LEU A 74 -7.49 -6.14 -0.99
N ILE A 75 -6.90 -7.22 -1.50
CA ILE A 75 -5.72 -7.14 -2.37
C ILE A 75 -5.99 -6.34 -3.66
N LYS A 76 -7.22 -6.36 -4.17
CA LYS A 76 -7.63 -5.62 -5.37
C LYS A 76 -7.44 -4.11 -5.24
N ARG A 77 -7.44 -3.59 -4.00
CA ARG A 77 -7.21 -2.18 -3.64
C ARG A 77 -5.89 -1.61 -4.19
N TYR A 78 -4.91 -2.46 -4.46
CA TYR A 78 -3.56 -2.08 -4.88
C TYR A 78 -3.30 -2.31 -6.36
N PHE A 79 -4.32 -2.70 -7.11
CA PHE A 79 -4.21 -3.00 -8.53
C PHE A 79 -5.08 -2.06 -9.36
N HIS A 80 -4.48 -1.43 -10.37
CA HIS A 80 -5.20 -0.57 -11.32
C HIS A 80 -6.33 -1.32 -12.04
N ARG A 81 -6.13 -2.62 -12.24
CA ARG A 81 -7.10 -3.54 -12.83
C ARG A 81 -7.38 -4.64 -11.81
N PRO A 82 -8.50 -4.54 -11.08
CA PRO A 82 -8.86 -5.49 -10.03
C PRO A 82 -8.91 -6.95 -10.49
N GLU A 83 -9.18 -7.17 -11.78
CA GLU A 83 -9.23 -8.50 -12.40
C GLU A 83 -7.85 -9.16 -12.50
N LEU A 84 -6.78 -8.38 -12.48
CA LEU A 84 -5.40 -8.88 -12.51
C LEU A 84 -4.82 -9.07 -11.11
N ALA A 85 -5.57 -8.72 -10.07
CA ALA A 85 -5.12 -8.94 -8.71
C ALA A 85 -5.00 -10.45 -8.43
N PRO A 86 -3.97 -10.86 -7.69
CA PRO A 86 -3.82 -12.27 -7.30
C PRO A 86 -4.97 -12.70 -6.38
N ASN A 87 -5.34 -13.98 -6.45
CA ASN A 87 -6.38 -14.52 -5.58
C ASN A 87 -5.81 -14.83 -4.19
N VAL A 88 -5.63 -13.78 -3.40
CA VAL A 88 -5.21 -13.87 -2.00
C VAL A 88 -6.14 -13.05 -1.13
N SER A 89 -6.42 -13.56 0.05
CA SER A 89 -7.30 -12.92 1.02
C SER A 89 -6.73 -13.04 2.43
N PRO A 90 -7.07 -12.10 3.33
CA PRO A 90 -6.89 -12.32 4.75
C PRO A 90 -7.85 -13.40 5.25
N ASP A 91 -7.65 -13.85 6.49
CA ASP A 91 -8.58 -14.76 7.15
C ASP A 91 -9.91 -14.03 7.46
N THR A 92 -11.03 -14.58 6.96
CA THR A 92 -12.38 -13.99 7.05
C THR A 92 -13.12 -14.35 8.33
N LEU A 93 -12.43 -14.54 9.46
CA LEU A 93 -13.08 -14.75 10.77
C LEU A 93 -13.91 -13.54 11.17
N LEU A 94 -15.12 -13.83 11.62
CA LEU A 94 -16.06 -12.82 12.08
C LEU A 94 -15.64 -12.30 13.46
N PHE A 95 -15.81 -10.99 13.66
CA PHE A 95 -15.65 -10.34 14.95
C PHE A 95 -16.71 -9.26 15.14
N LYS A 96 -17.02 -8.90 16.39
CA LYS A 96 -18.03 -7.87 16.66
C LYS A 96 -17.56 -6.50 16.17
N GLN A 97 -18.43 -5.80 15.44
CA GLN A 97 -18.17 -4.42 15.00
C GLN A 97 -17.93 -3.51 16.20
N ILE A 98 -18.83 -3.57 17.19
CA ILE A 98 -18.65 -2.85 18.44
C ILE A 98 -17.97 -3.78 19.43
N LYS A 99 -16.77 -3.39 19.86
CA LYS A 99 -16.00 -4.13 20.85
C LYS A 99 -16.75 -4.17 22.18
N ALA A 100 -16.90 -5.36 22.77
CA ALA A 100 -17.49 -5.48 24.09
C ALA A 100 -16.56 -4.89 25.18
N GLN A 101 -17.13 -4.33 26.24
CA GLN A 101 -16.36 -3.69 27.31
C GLN A 101 -15.42 -4.65 28.05
N ASP A 102 -15.80 -5.92 28.15
CA ASP A 102 -15.05 -7.00 28.78
C ASP A 102 -14.14 -7.77 27.83
N SER A 103 -14.04 -7.35 26.55
CA SER A 103 -13.21 -8.02 25.55
C SER A 103 -11.82 -7.41 25.44
N PHE A 104 -10.84 -8.28 25.15
CA PHE A 104 -9.49 -7.89 24.80
C PHE A 104 -9.22 -8.23 23.33
N ARG A 105 -9.03 -7.20 22.50
CA ARG A 105 -8.91 -7.34 21.05
C ARG A 105 -7.46 -7.25 20.60
N ILE A 106 -6.97 -8.32 20.01
CA ILE A 106 -5.63 -8.42 19.43
C ILE A 106 -5.78 -8.44 17.91
N VAL A 107 -4.99 -7.61 17.21
CA VAL A 107 -4.96 -7.60 15.74
C VAL A 107 -3.59 -7.98 15.25
N LEU A 108 -3.52 -8.98 14.35
CA LEU A 108 -2.30 -9.44 13.71
C LEU A 108 -2.16 -8.84 12.32
N LEU A 109 -1.04 -8.13 12.08
CA LEU A 109 -0.58 -7.66 10.77
C LEU A 109 0.58 -8.52 10.30
N GLY A 110 0.62 -8.84 9.02
CA GLY A 110 1.75 -9.56 8.46
C GLY A 110 1.52 -10.12 7.08
N GLY A 111 2.51 -10.83 6.57
CA GLY A 111 2.50 -11.50 5.28
C GLY A 111 1.93 -12.92 5.34
N SER A 112 2.25 -13.71 4.32
CA SER A 112 1.79 -15.11 4.19
C SER A 112 2.16 -16.00 5.37
N THR A 113 3.34 -15.81 5.95
CA THR A 113 3.80 -16.59 7.12
C THR A 113 2.92 -16.31 8.35
N ALA A 114 2.58 -15.04 8.59
CA ALA A 114 1.66 -14.66 9.67
C ALA A 114 0.25 -15.22 9.41
N ALA A 115 -0.20 -15.23 8.15
CA ALA A 115 -1.46 -15.83 7.73
C ALA A 115 -1.50 -17.37 7.83
N GLY A 116 -0.35 -18.01 8.08
CA GLY A 116 -0.24 -19.47 8.31
C GLY A 116 0.07 -20.28 7.06
N PHE A 117 0.48 -19.64 5.96
CA PHE A 117 0.85 -20.41 4.75
C PHE A 117 2.04 -21.35 5.02
N PRO A 118 2.01 -22.62 4.55
CA PRO A 118 0.96 -23.25 3.75
C PRO A 118 -0.14 -23.96 4.55
N PHE A 119 -0.12 -23.88 5.88
CA PHE A 119 -0.98 -24.67 6.79
C PHE A 119 -2.36 -24.02 7.06
N GLY A 120 -2.61 -22.83 6.50
CA GLY A 120 -3.86 -22.11 6.68
C GLY A 120 -4.11 -21.63 8.10
N ARG A 121 -5.37 -21.39 8.43
CA ARG A 121 -5.81 -20.79 9.72
C ARG A 121 -5.24 -21.52 10.94
N PHE A 122 -5.24 -22.84 10.95
CA PHE A 122 -4.79 -23.62 12.12
C PHE A 122 -3.30 -23.53 12.36
N GLY A 123 -2.49 -23.33 11.30
CA GLY A 123 -1.07 -23.07 11.39
C GLY A 123 -0.70 -21.61 11.57
N SER A 124 -1.67 -20.68 11.47
CA SER A 124 -1.43 -19.25 11.60
C SER A 124 -1.13 -18.84 13.04
N ILE A 125 -0.42 -17.74 13.21
CA ILE A 125 -0.20 -17.13 14.53
C ILE A 125 -1.53 -16.88 15.24
N THR A 126 -2.52 -16.35 14.51
CA THR A 126 -3.88 -16.09 15.02
C THR A 126 -4.56 -17.36 15.53
N GLY A 127 -4.59 -18.42 14.73
CA GLY A 127 -5.23 -19.67 15.12
C GLY A 127 -4.57 -20.34 16.34
N GLN A 128 -3.23 -20.27 16.40
CA GLN A 128 -2.46 -20.76 17.54
C GLN A 128 -2.76 -19.94 18.81
N LEU A 129 -2.78 -18.63 18.72
CA LEU A 129 -3.08 -17.74 19.85
C LEU A 129 -4.53 -17.92 20.34
N GLN A 130 -5.52 -17.95 19.44
CA GLN A 130 -6.91 -18.17 19.81
C GLN A 130 -7.08 -19.50 20.58
N THR A 131 -6.48 -20.57 20.09
CA THR A 131 -6.56 -21.89 20.74
C THR A 131 -5.93 -21.86 22.12
N ARG A 132 -4.76 -21.22 22.27
CA ARG A 132 -4.05 -21.11 23.55
C ARG A 132 -4.80 -20.22 24.53
N PHE A 133 -5.28 -19.05 24.12
CA PHE A 133 -6.03 -18.15 24.98
C PHE A 133 -7.33 -18.78 25.48
N LYS A 134 -8.06 -19.49 24.60
CA LYS A 134 -9.29 -20.20 25.00
C LYS A 134 -9.02 -21.27 26.05
N ARG A 135 -7.84 -21.91 26.03
CA ARG A 135 -7.47 -22.92 27.04
C ARG A 135 -6.98 -22.32 28.35
N LEU A 136 -6.15 -21.24 28.25
CA LEU A 136 -5.50 -20.65 29.43
C LEU A 136 -6.43 -19.66 30.15
N TYR A 137 -7.33 -19.02 29.43
CA TYR A 137 -8.21 -17.97 29.95
C TYR A 137 -9.66 -18.20 29.47
N PRO A 138 -10.31 -19.32 29.88
CA PRO A 138 -11.63 -19.71 29.36
C PRO A 138 -12.73 -18.69 29.68
N ASP A 139 -12.58 -17.96 30.79
CA ASP A 139 -13.54 -16.94 31.26
C ASP A 139 -13.25 -15.54 30.70
N LYS A 140 -12.22 -15.37 29.85
CA LYS A 140 -11.89 -14.09 29.22
C LYS A 140 -12.36 -14.04 27.78
N ASN A 141 -12.94 -12.90 27.41
CA ASN A 141 -13.34 -12.64 26.04
C ASN A 141 -12.15 -12.05 25.26
N ILE A 142 -11.32 -12.91 24.68
CA ILE A 142 -10.14 -12.51 23.90
C ILE A 142 -10.43 -12.75 22.42
N GLU A 143 -10.46 -11.67 21.64
CA GLU A 143 -10.61 -11.68 20.21
C GLU A 143 -9.24 -11.57 19.54
N VAL A 144 -8.89 -12.49 18.63
CA VAL A 144 -7.66 -12.40 17.82
C VAL A 144 -8.07 -12.31 16.36
N ILE A 145 -7.85 -11.14 15.76
CA ILE A 145 -8.24 -10.82 14.39
C ILE A 145 -7.00 -10.82 13.52
N SER A 146 -7.05 -11.56 12.40
CA SER A 146 -5.96 -11.56 11.42
C SER A 146 -6.27 -10.63 10.25
N THR A 147 -5.38 -9.69 9.97
CA THR A 147 -5.33 -8.95 8.71
C THR A 147 -4.15 -9.37 7.84
N ALA A 148 -3.45 -10.43 8.28
CA ALA A 148 -2.31 -10.98 7.57
C ALA A 148 -2.74 -11.61 6.23
N MET A 149 -1.96 -11.36 5.18
CA MET A 149 -2.29 -11.77 3.82
C MET A 149 -1.01 -12.03 3.02
N ALA A 150 -1.07 -12.93 2.04
CA ALA A 150 0.07 -13.18 1.17
C ALA A 150 0.40 -11.97 0.28
N SER A 151 1.65 -11.87 -0.15
CA SER A 151 2.17 -10.86 -1.10
C SER A 151 2.13 -9.41 -0.63
N VAL A 152 1.79 -9.13 0.60
CA VAL A 152 1.80 -7.77 1.17
C VAL A 152 3.13 -7.45 1.83
N ASN A 153 3.46 -6.17 1.87
CA ASN A 153 4.64 -5.61 2.52
C ASN A 153 4.28 -4.41 3.39
N THR A 154 5.26 -3.67 3.88
CA THR A 154 5.03 -2.55 4.80
C THR A 154 4.19 -1.41 4.22
N TYR A 155 4.14 -1.20 2.89
CA TYR A 155 3.21 -0.23 2.28
C TYR A 155 1.76 -0.63 2.50
N THR A 156 1.44 -1.90 2.30
CA THR A 156 0.09 -2.42 2.57
C THR A 156 -0.27 -2.30 4.04
N LEU A 157 0.67 -2.67 4.93
CA LEU A 157 0.45 -2.55 6.39
C LEU A 157 0.22 -1.11 6.79
N LEU A 158 1.00 -0.16 6.24
CA LEU A 158 0.83 1.27 6.48
C LEU A 158 -0.55 1.77 6.04
N ASP A 159 -1.01 1.32 4.89
CA ASP A 159 -2.29 1.73 4.31
C ASP A 159 -3.49 1.26 5.12
N ILE A 160 -3.44 0.04 5.69
CA ILE A 160 -4.54 -0.53 6.48
C ILE A 160 -4.49 -0.14 7.97
N THR A 161 -3.39 0.46 8.45
CA THR A 161 -3.22 0.84 9.85
C THR A 161 -4.34 1.73 10.40
N PRO A 162 -4.84 2.77 9.69
CA PRO A 162 -5.95 3.58 10.18
C PRO A 162 -7.22 2.74 10.44
N GLU A 163 -7.60 1.86 9.51
CA GLU A 163 -8.79 1.01 9.65
C GLU A 163 -8.64 0.00 10.80
N ILE A 164 -7.40 -0.42 11.13
CA ILE A 164 -7.15 -1.25 12.31
C ILE A 164 -7.34 -0.44 13.59
N ILE A 165 -6.90 0.81 13.62
CA ILE A 165 -7.12 1.69 14.78
C ILE A 165 -8.63 1.91 15.03
N ASP A 166 -9.41 2.05 13.96
CA ASP A 166 -10.86 2.29 14.03
C ASP A 166 -11.63 1.16 14.74
N ILE A 167 -11.13 -0.09 14.71
CA ILE A 167 -11.75 -1.21 15.45
C ILE A 167 -11.30 -1.33 16.91
N SER A 168 -10.57 -0.33 17.42
CA SER A 168 -10.17 -0.21 18.82
C SER A 168 -9.43 -1.43 19.38
N PRO A 169 -8.27 -1.82 18.81
CA PRO A 169 -7.44 -2.92 19.34
C PRO A 169 -6.83 -2.54 20.69
N ASP A 170 -6.64 -3.54 21.56
CA ASP A 170 -5.89 -3.39 22.80
C ASP A 170 -4.41 -3.73 22.62
N LEU A 171 -4.12 -4.54 21.57
CA LEU A 171 -2.77 -4.96 21.24
C LEU A 171 -2.68 -5.23 19.72
N VAL A 172 -1.61 -4.79 19.13
CA VAL A 172 -1.27 -5.12 17.74
C VAL A 172 -0.02 -5.98 17.70
N LEU A 173 -0.07 -7.04 16.91
CA LEU A 173 1.06 -7.90 16.61
C LEU A 173 1.49 -7.67 15.17
N ILE A 174 2.78 -7.41 14.93
CA ILE A 174 3.34 -7.27 13.59
C ILE A 174 4.34 -8.40 13.34
N TYR A 175 4.09 -9.20 12.30
CA TYR A 175 5.04 -10.21 11.83
C TYR A 175 5.18 -10.08 10.31
N ALA A 176 6.10 -9.21 9.87
CA ALA A 176 6.26 -8.79 8.49
C ALA A 176 7.72 -8.49 8.15
N GLY A 177 8.06 -8.59 6.86
CA GLY A 177 9.39 -8.33 6.31
C GLY A 177 9.76 -9.27 5.17
N HIS A 178 9.23 -10.51 5.16
CA HIS A 178 9.53 -11.51 4.13
C HIS A 178 9.25 -11.04 2.70
N ASN A 179 8.23 -10.19 2.52
CA ASN A 179 7.78 -9.72 1.22
C ASN A 179 8.24 -8.30 0.89
N GLU A 180 9.15 -7.72 1.67
CA GLU A 180 9.47 -6.30 1.53
C GLU A 180 10.01 -5.94 0.15
N TYR A 181 10.79 -6.84 -0.43
CA TYR A 181 11.36 -6.64 -1.76
C TYR A 181 10.39 -6.98 -2.90
N LEU A 182 9.66 -8.08 -2.76
CA LEU A 182 8.90 -8.71 -3.85
C LEU A 182 7.38 -8.62 -3.67
N GLY A 183 6.91 -8.10 -2.54
CA GLY A 183 5.49 -7.88 -2.31
C GLY A 183 4.92 -6.74 -3.15
N VAL A 184 3.62 -6.53 -3.07
CA VAL A 184 2.94 -5.44 -3.77
C VAL A 184 3.58 -4.09 -3.41
N MET A 185 3.98 -3.31 -4.42
CA MET A 185 4.75 -2.06 -4.28
C MET A 185 6.17 -2.23 -3.69
N GLY A 186 6.67 -3.44 -3.50
CA GLY A 186 8.06 -3.69 -3.12
C GLY A 186 9.04 -3.24 -4.20
N VAL A 187 10.29 -2.96 -3.83
CA VAL A 187 11.32 -2.43 -4.74
C VAL A 187 11.61 -3.32 -5.94
N GLY A 188 11.45 -4.64 -5.82
CA GLY A 188 11.59 -5.63 -6.89
C GLY A 188 10.26 -6.07 -7.52
N SER A 189 9.15 -5.44 -7.16
CA SER A 189 7.82 -5.81 -7.64
C SER A 189 7.55 -5.30 -9.05
N ALA A 190 6.84 -6.10 -9.85
CA ALA A 190 6.28 -5.65 -11.12
C ALA A 190 5.21 -4.55 -10.95
N TYR A 191 4.63 -4.46 -9.78
CA TYR A 191 3.60 -3.50 -9.38
C TYR A 191 4.15 -2.36 -8.52
N ALA A 192 5.47 -2.23 -8.42
CA ALA A 192 6.07 -1.03 -7.87
C ALA A 192 5.73 0.16 -8.76
N GLY A 193 5.15 1.20 -8.19
CA GLY A 193 5.07 2.49 -8.88
C GLY A 193 6.49 2.85 -9.32
N LYS A 194 6.69 3.06 -10.64
CA LYS A 194 8.02 3.25 -11.21
C LYS A 194 8.83 4.29 -10.42
N GLY A 195 9.50 3.84 -9.40
CA GLY A 195 10.73 4.43 -8.91
C GLY A 195 10.74 5.17 -7.62
N SER A 196 9.71 5.76 -7.08
CA SER A 196 9.94 6.52 -5.85
C SER A 196 8.96 6.20 -4.73
N ARG A 197 9.51 6.12 -3.50
CA ARG A 197 8.71 6.03 -2.27
C ARG A 197 7.60 7.10 -2.22
N ALA A 198 7.90 8.33 -2.67
CA ALA A 198 6.93 9.42 -2.72
C ALA A 198 5.74 9.10 -3.64
N ALA A 199 5.98 8.47 -4.78
CA ALA A 199 4.92 8.02 -5.70
C ALA A 199 4.05 6.93 -5.08
N ASN A 200 4.65 5.94 -4.40
CA ASN A 200 3.90 4.91 -3.69
C ASN A 200 3.03 5.50 -2.57
N LEU A 201 3.58 6.39 -1.76
CA LEU A 201 2.82 7.06 -0.69
C LEU A 201 1.71 7.97 -1.24
N LEU A 202 1.95 8.64 -2.37
CA LEU A 202 0.91 9.43 -3.05
C LEU A 202 -0.19 8.50 -3.57
N PHE A 203 0.17 7.42 -4.25
CA PHE A 203 -0.78 6.41 -4.71
C PHE A 203 -1.67 5.90 -3.58
N LEU A 204 -1.12 5.53 -2.43
CA LEU A 204 -1.89 5.09 -1.26
C LEU A 204 -2.91 6.13 -0.79
N LYS A 205 -2.61 7.43 -0.96
CA LYS A 205 -3.52 8.52 -0.56
C LYS A 205 -4.65 8.78 -1.56
N ILE A 206 -4.39 8.58 -2.86
CA ILE A 206 -5.32 8.99 -3.92
C ILE A 206 -6.05 7.82 -4.60
N LYS A 207 -5.61 6.57 -4.38
CA LYS A 207 -6.17 5.37 -5.03
C LYS A 207 -7.69 5.21 -4.87
N ASP A 208 -8.25 5.70 -3.77
CA ASP A 208 -9.68 5.64 -3.46
C ASP A 208 -10.49 6.83 -4.04
N TRP A 209 -9.81 7.78 -4.68
CA TRP A 209 -10.48 8.88 -5.38
C TRP A 209 -11.03 8.39 -6.72
N ARG A 210 -12.32 8.61 -6.95
CA ARG A 210 -13.00 8.20 -8.20
C ARG A 210 -12.44 8.92 -9.41
N LEU A 211 -12.07 10.18 -9.24
CA LEU A 211 -11.40 10.96 -10.28
C LEU A 211 -10.05 10.34 -10.68
N PHE A 212 -9.26 9.89 -9.71
CA PHE A 212 -7.99 9.19 -9.98
C PHE A 212 -8.25 7.89 -10.75
N GLN A 213 -9.20 7.07 -10.30
CA GLN A 213 -9.60 5.83 -10.97
C GLN A 213 -10.13 6.08 -12.39
N LEU A 214 -10.84 7.18 -12.63
CA LEU A 214 -11.29 7.58 -13.96
C LEU A 214 -10.11 7.92 -14.88
N VAL A 215 -9.15 8.70 -14.38
CA VAL A 215 -7.94 9.06 -15.15
C VAL A 215 -7.13 7.80 -15.48
N GLU A 216 -6.95 6.91 -14.52
CA GLU A 216 -6.30 5.62 -14.71
C GLU A 216 -7.01 4.77 -15.76
N TRP A 217 -8.30 4.59 -15.60
CA TRP A 217 -9.13 3.84 -16.56
C TRP A 217 -9.00 4.41 -17.99
N ALA A 218 -9.12 5.74 -18.14
CA ALA A 218 -8.97 6.41 -19.42
C ALA A 218 -7.58 6.25 -20.02
N TYR A 219 -6.52 6.33 -19.20
CA TYR A 219 -5.15 6.10 -19.65
C TYR A 219 -4.96 4.68 -20.19
N TYR A 220 -5.42 3.67 -19.47
CA TYR A 220 -5.30 2.28 -19.92
C TYR A 220 -6.19 1.98 -21.14
N ALA A 221 -7.39 2.55 -21.22
CA ALA A 221 -8.26 2.40 -22.37
C ALA A 221 -7.66 3.00 -23.66
N LEU A 222 -6.97 4.14 -23.55
CA LEU A 222 -6.43 4.87 -24.69
C LEU A 222 -5.03 4.38 -25.13
N PHE A 223 -4.16 3.99 -24.16
CA PHE A 223 -2.73 3.77 -24.43
C PHE A 223 -2.28 2.32 -24.27
N ASN A 224 -3.00 1.48 -23.55
CA ASN A 224 -2.56 0.13 -23.20
C ASN A 224 -3.54 -0.99 -23.59
N ALA A 225 -4.42 -0.75 -24.58
CA ALA A 225 -5.38 -1.76 -25.06
C ALA A 225 -4.73 -3.09 -25.49
N ASN A 226 -3.43 -3.07 -25.87
CA ASN A 226 -2.70 -4.23 -26.37
C ASN A 226 -1.84 -4.96 -25.32
N GLN A 227 -1.70 -4.48 -24.10
CA GLN A 227 -0.92 -5.15 -23.04
C GLN A 227 -1.77 -6.09 -22.16
N ALA A 228 -2.97 -6.41 -22.57
CA ALA A 228 -3.93 -7.24 -21.81
C ALA A 228 -3.62 -8.75 -21.81
N GLN A 229 -2.41 -9.19 -22.18
CA GLN A 229 -2.04 -10.60 -22.19
C GLN A 229 -1.01 -10.96 -21.13
N LEU A 230 -1.29 -10.68 -19.86
CA LEU A 230 -0.84 -11.59 -18.82
C LEU A 230 -1.86 -12.75 -18.84
N ASN A 231 -1.45 -13.87 -19.43
CA ASN A 231 -2.31 -15.05 -19.54
C ASN A 231 -2.72 -15.52 -18.13
N PRO A 232 -4.02 -15.50 -17.77
CA PRO A 232 -4.47 -16.04 -16.50
C PRO A 232 -4.30 -17.56 -16.38
N LYS A 233 -3.82 -18.22 -17.44
CA LYS A 233 -3.71 -19.69 -17.54
C LYS A 233 -2.40 -20.28 -17.02
N ASP A 234 -1.40 -19.48 -16.68
CA ASP A 234 -0.20 -20.02 -16.03
C ASP A 234 -0.41 -20.17 -14.50
N THR A 235 -1.31 -21.07 -14.15
CA THR A 235 -1.57 -21.47 -12.75
C THR A 235 -0.41 -22.26 -12.10
N SER A 236 0.68 -22.51 -12.83
CA SER A 236 1.84 -23.25 -12.33
C SER A 236 2.86 -22.39 -11.59
N HIS A 237 2.78 -21.05 -11.67
CA HIS A 237 3.69 -20.16 -10.97
C HIS A 237 3.11 -19.74 -9.63
N THR A 238 3.93 -19.85 -8.59
CA THR A 238 3.56 -19.29 -7.27
C THR A 238 3.21 -17.83 -7.40
N LEU A 239 2.28 -17.35 -6.58
CA LEU A 239 1.84 -15.96 -6.54
C LEU A 239 3.01 -14.97 -6.52
N MET A 240 4.09 -15.29 -5.79
CA MET A 240 5.32 -14.50 -5.74
C MET A 240 6.02 -14.41 -7.10
N ALA A 241 5.93 -15.43 -7.93
CA ALA A 241 6.50 -15.40 -9.27
C ALA A 241 5.78 -14.45 -10.22
N GLN A 242 4.49 -14.20 -10.00
CA GLN A 242 3.69 -13.23 -10.78
C GLN A 242 3.95 -11.78 -10.34
N VAL A 243 4.19 -11.58 -9.05
CA VAL A 243 4.42 -10.23 -8.47
C VAL A 243 5.86 -9.78 -8.63
N ALA A 244 6.83 -10.70 -8.61
CA ALA A 244 8.26 -10.38 -8.64
C ALA A 244 8.76 -10.09 -10.06
N LYS A 245 9.28 -8.88 -10.28
CA LYS A 245 10.01 -8.49 -11.50
C LYS A 245 11.49 -8.82 -11.39
N GLU A 246 12.12 -8.41 -10.30
CA GLU A 246 13.53 -8.64 -10.00
C GLU A 246 13.65 -9.73 -8.92
N LYS A 247 13.80 -10.99 -9.33
CA LYS A 247 13.83 -12.13 -8.40
C LYS A 247 15.14 -12.25 -7.63
N ASN A 248 16.24 -11.78 -8.22
CA ASN A 248 17.57 -11.84 -7.64
C ASN A 248 18.00 -10.45 -7.22
N ILE A 249 17.97 -10.18 -5.92
CA ILE A 249 18.41 -8.91 -5.35
C ILE A 249 19.73 -9.20 -4.60
N PRO A 250 20.89 -8.85 -5.17
CA PRO A 250 22.17 -9.09 -4.51
C PRO A 250 22.27 -8.30 -3.20
N LEU A 251 22.92 -8.91 -2.21
CA LEU A 251 23.27 -8.26 -0.97
C LEU A 251 24.06 -6.98 -1.28
N ASP A 252 23.81 -5.92 -0.54
CA ASP A 252 24.44 -4.60 -0.68
C ASP A 252 24.23 -3.90 -2.05
N SER A 253 23.35 -4.45 -2.90
CA SER A 253 22.93 -3.74 -4.11
C SER A 253 22.08 -2.50 -3.75
N PRO A 254 22.01 -1.48 -4.64
CA PRO A 254 21.14 -0.32 -4.40
C PRO A 254 19.68 -0.72 -4.16
N LEU A 255 19.21 -1.80 -4.79
CA LEU A 255 17.85 -2.31 -4.61
C LEU A 255 17.67 -2.96 -3.24
N PHE A 256 18.70 -3.66 -2.74
CA PHE A 256 18.71 -4.23 -1.40
C PHE A 256 18.62 -3.13 -0.34
N ILE A 257 19.46 -2.10 -0.44
CA ILE A 257 19.46 -0.95 0.48
C ILE A 257 18.11 -0.23 0.44
N ALA A 258 17.56 0.03 -0.76
CA ALA A 258 16.27 0.66 -0.92
C ALA A 258 15.12 -0.14 -0.26
N GLY A 259 15.19 -1.47 -0.27
CA GLY A 259 14.22 -2.33 0.42
C GLY A 259 14.30 -2.21 1.95
N LEU A 260 15.50 -2.16 2.50
CA LEU A 260 15.71 -1.93 3.94
C LEU A 260 15.20 -0.56 4.38
N GLU A 261 15.57 0.49 3.63
CA GLU A 261 15.10 1.86 3.90
C GLU A 261 13.56 1.97 3.83
N GLN A 262 12.96 1.33 2.82
CA GLN A 262 11.51 1.24 2.69
C GLN A 262 10.87 0.61 3.92
N PHE A 263 11.40 -0.53 4.37
CA PHE A 263 10.91 -1.25 5.54
C PHE A 263 10.99 -0.37 6.80
N GLU A 264 12.18 0.18 7.08
CA GLU A 264 12.41 1.02 8.25
C GLU A 264 11.48 2.22 8.30
N GLN A 265 11.41 2.98 7.19
CA GLN A 265 10.60 4.19 7.13
C GLN A 265 9.10 3.90 7.22
N ASN A 266 8.61 2.83 6.56
CA ASN A 266 7.20 2.48 6.62
C ASN A 266 6.83 1.94 8.00
N LEU A 267 7.67 1.07 8.58
CA LEU A 267 7.45 0.56 9.94
C LEU A 267 7.44 1.72 10.95
N GLY A 268 8.36 2.68 10.82
CA GLY A 268 8.38 3.89 11.65
C GLY A 268 7.05 4.67 11.59
N LEU A 269 6.47 4.84 10.39
CA LEU A 269 5.17 5.50 10.23
C LEU A 269 4.01 4.68 10.83
N ILE A 270 4.03 3.37 10.69
CA ILE A 270 3.04 2.46 11.30
C ILE A 270 3.09 2.59 12.82
N LEU A 271 4.28 2.49 13.40
CA LEU A 271 4.47 2.60 14.84
C LEU A 271 4.05 3.97 15.39
N ALA A 272 4.35 5.05 14.67
CA ALA A 272 3.93 6.40 15.03
C ALA A 272 2.40 6.54 15.09
N GLN A 273 1.67 5.93 14.14
CA GLN A 273 0.20 5.94 14.15
C GLN A 273 -0.37 5.17 15.34
N PHE A 274 0.15 3.97 15.65
CA PHE A 274 -0.30 3.22 16.82
C PHE A 274 0.07 3.90 18.13
N GLN A 275 1.25 4.52 18.21
CA GLN A 275 1.66 5.33 19.38
C GLN A 275 0.72 6.51 19.59
N GLN A 276 0.35 7.24 18.54
CA GLN A 276 -0.61 8.33 18.61
C GLN A 276 -1.99 7.85 19.06
N ALA A 277 -2.41 6.68 18.61
CA ALA A 277 -3.64 6.02 19.05
C ALA A 277 -3.54 5.36 20.43
N LYS A 278 -2.35 5.37 21.07
CA LYS A 278 -2.05 4.71 22.36
C LYS A 278 -2.29 3.19 22.31
N VAL A 279 -2.07 2.57 21.18
CA VAL A 279 -2.19 1.11 21.00
C VAL A 279 -0.82 0.47 21.13
N PRO A 280 -0.62 -0.44 22.09
CA PRO A 280 0.64 -1.18 22.22
C PRO A 280 0.89 -2.07 21.00
N VAL A 281 2.17 -2.18 20.59
CA VAL A 281 2.58 -3.00 19.46
C VAL A 281 3.69 -3.96 19.90
N LEU A 282 3.54 -5.24 19.51
CA LEU A 282 4.61 -6.24 19.59
C LEU A 282 5.06 -6.59 18.17
N ILE A 283 6.37 -6.57 17.94
CA ILE A 283 6.96 -6.92 16.64
C ILE A 283 7.71 -8.24 16.82
N GLY A 284 7.33 -9.24 16.01
CA GLY A 284 8.04 -10.51 15.93
C GLY A 284 9.26 -10.41 15.01
N THR A 285 10.41 -10.88 15.47
CA THR A 285 11.58 -11.09 14.62
C THR A 285 11.32 -12.21 13.61
N LEU A 286 11.81 -12.05 12.40
CA LEU A 286 11.60 -13.03 11.33
C LEU A 286 12.39 -14.30 11.59
N ALA A 287 11.73 -15.43 11.44
CA ALA A 287 12.36 -16.74 11.45
C ALA A 287 12.50 -17.29 10.03
N ALA A 288 13.62 -17.92 9.72
CA ALA A 288 13.88 -18.59 8.46
C ALA A 288 14.24 -20.07 8.70
N ASN A 289 13.81 -20.95 7.81
CA ASN A 289 14.22 -22.36 7.82
C ASN A 289 15.46 -22.54 6.94
N GLU A 290 16.61 -22.25 7.48
CA GLU A 290 17.89 -22.32 6.76
C GLU A 290 18.32 -23.76 6.43
N ALA A 291 17.84 -24.74 7.19
CA ALA A 291 18.26 -26.13 7.05
C ALA A 291 17.52 -26.88 5.93
N GLN A 292 16.25 -26.57 5.69
CA GLN A 292 15.36 -27.36 4.83
C GLN A 292 14.73 -26.57 3.68
N GLN A 293 14.89 -25.26 3.64
CA GLN A 293 14.41 -24.41 2.57
C GLN A 293 15.55 -23.62 1.93
N PRO A 294 16.15 -24.14 0.85
CA PRO A 294 17.19 -23.41 0.13
C PRO A 294 16.61 -22.11 -0.45
N PRO A 295 17.42 -21.05 -0.57
CA PRO A 295 16.99 -19.81 -1.21
C PRO A 295 16.63 -20.06 -2.68
N PHE A 296 15.74 -19.25 -3.25
CA PHE A 296 15.37 -19.33 -4.67
C PHE A 296 16.54 -19.11 -5.62
N ALA A 297 17.55 -18.37 -5.19
CA ALA A 297 18.80 -18.17 -5.88
C ALA A 297 19.93 -18.00 -4.89
N SER A 298 21.13 -18.42 -5.27
CA SER A 298 22.37 -18.25 -4.50
C SER A 298 23.39 -17.54 -5.37
N ALA A 299 24.14 -16.60 -4.79
CA ALA A 299 25.32 -16.04 -5.45
C ALA A 299 26.49 -17.06 -5.38
N PRO A 300 27.44 -17.00 -6.33
CA PRO A 300 28.64 -17.84 -6.28
C PRO A 300 29.40 -17.67 -4.95
N LEU A 301 29.91 -18.74 -4.40
CA LEU A 301 30.63 -18.79 -3.11
C LEU A 301 31.78 -17.80 -3.00
N SER A 302 32.38 -17.41 -4.12
CA SER A 302 33.47 -16.41 -4.18
C SER A 302 33.08 -15.03 -3.64
N ILE A 303 31.79 -14.69 -3.61
CA ILE A 303 31.28 -13.41 -3.12
C ILE A 303 30.99 -13.47 -1.61
N PHE A 304 30.76 -14.65 -1.05
CA PHE A 304 30.35 -14.84 0.36
C PHE A 304 31.46 -15.24 1.33
N GLN A 305 32.66 -15.61 0.85
CA GLN A 305 33.75 -16.06 1.74
C GLN A 305 34.13 -15.09 2.87
N PRO A 306 34.14 -13.77 2.69
CA PRO A 306 34.46 -12.85 3.80
C PRO A 306 33.35 -12.71 4.85
N LEU A 307 32.09 -12.85 4.46
CA LEU A 307 30.91 -12.61 5.34
C LEU A 307 30.61 -13.78 6.28
N ILE A 308 30.77 -15.02 5.80
CA ILE A 308 30.55 -16.23 6.60
C ILE A 308 31.56 -16.28 7.78
N ILE A 309 32.80 -15.88 7.54
CA ILE A 309 33.84 -15.83 8.60
C ILE A 309 33.52 -14.76 9.65
N THR A 310 32.91 -13.66 9.26
CA THR A 310 32.54 -12.58 10.19
C THR A 310 31.32 -12.93 11.03
N CYS A 311 30.29 -13.57 10.45
CA CYS A 311 29.13 -14.04 11.21
C CYS A 311 29.47 -15.15 12.20
N LEU A 312 30.34 -16.09 11.84
CA LEU A 312 30.78 -17.15 12.77
C LEU A 312 31.66 -16.63 13.92
N ARG A 313 32.29 -15.47 13.80
CA ARG A 313 33.05 -14.81 14.89
C ARG A 313 32.19 -14.03 15.87
N ILE A 314 30.95 -13.71 15.52
CA ILE A 314 30.01 -12.99 16.40
C ILE A 314 29.20 -13.96 17.28
N VAL A 315 29.15 -15.24 16.93
CA VAL A 315 28.38 -16.28 17.65
C VAL A 315 29.28 -17.21 18.49
N ALA A 316 30.59 -17.04 18.44
CA ALA A 316 31.58 -17.69 19.29
C ALA A 316 32.14 -16.74 20.34
#